data_4e677c620d48e002fcc1bed4f3ff09fc
#
_entry.id   4e677c620d48e002fcc1bed4f3ff09fc
#
_cell.length_a   1.000
_cell.length_b   1.000
_cell.length_c   1.000
_cell.angle_alpha   90.00
_cell.angle_beta   90.00
_cell.angle_gamma   90.00
#
_symmetry.space_group_name_H-M   'P 1'
#
loop_
_entity.id
_entity.type
_entity.pdbx_description
1 polymer ?
#
loop_
_entity_poly.entity_id
_entity_poly.type
_entity_poly.pdbx_seq_one_letter_code
_entity_poly.pdbx_strand_id
1 'polypeptide(L)'
;MNDIIAEKLKLLPDEPGVYKMYNGSGEIIYVGKAVNLKNRVRQYFQHTPKPPKVEAMVSHIEDFQYIITSNETEALTLESNLIKALMPRYNILLKDDKHFPYVRLDTKQDLWFATKDTISKKYDHFFKDTFQEIYEKEYKEQFEKLGITYFDTLID
;
A
#
# COMPACT_ATOMS: atom_id res chain seq x y z
N MET A 1 -22.91 2.43 -3.74
CA MET A 1 -22.49 3.79 -3.33
C MET A 1 -23.63 4.44 -2.58
N ASN A 2 -23.36 5.00 -1.40
CA ASN A 2 -24.38 5.65 -0.59
C ASN A 2 -24.49 7.15 -0.91
N ASP A 3 -25.48 7.81 -0.32
CA ASP A 3 -25.72 9.23 -0.60
C ASP A 3 -24.60 10.14 -0.09
N ILE A 4 -23.95 9.76 0.99
CA ILE A 4 -22.83 10.52 1.57
C ILE A 4 -21.69 10.60 0.56
N ILE A 5 -21.34 9.45 -0.01
CA ILE A 5 -20.29 9.39 -1.02
C ILE A 5 -20.69 10.18 -2.26
N ALA A 6 -21.91 10.00 -2.72
CA ALA A 6 -22.39 10.70 -3.92
C ALA A 6 -22.27 12.22 -3.78
N GLU A 7 -22.64 12.77 -2.63
CA GLU A 7 -22.51 14.20 -2.38
C GLU A 7 -21.06 14.65 -2.30
N LYS A 8 -20.23 13.89 -1.61
CA LYS A 8 -18.80 14.21 -1.47
C LYS A 8 -18.06 14.17 -2.80
N LEU A 9 -18.42 13.25 -3.70
CA LEU A 9 -17.80 13.17 -5.02
C LEU A 9 -18.00 14.46 -5.83
N LYS A 10 -19.12 15.12 -5.64
CA LYS A 10 -19.40 16.38 -6.34
C LYS A 10 -18.48 17.52 -5.89
N LEU A 11 -17.99 17.44 -4.67
CA LEU A 11 -17.19 18.51 -4.05
C LEU A 11 -15.67 18.29 -4.19
N LEU A 12 -15.24 17.19 -4.77
CA LEU A 12 -13.82 16.88 -4.91
C LEU A 12 -13.10 17.92 -5.79
N PRO A 13 -11.95 18.44 -5.32
CA PRO A 13 -11.19 19.42 -6.09
C PRO A 13 -10.28 18.76 -7.13
N ASP A 14 -9.93 19.53 -8.16
CA ASP A 14 -8.93 19.15 -9.15
C ASP A 14 -7.53 19.51 -8.63
N GLU A 15 -7.17 18.93 -7.50
CA GLU A 15 -5.93 19.23 -6.79
C GLU A 15 -5.21 17.95 -6.38
N PRO A 16 -3.90 18.01 -6.20
CA PRO A 16 -3.18 16.86 -5.66
C PRO A 16 -3.49 16.69 -4.17
N GLY A 17 -3.38 15.47 -3.71
CA GLY A 17 -3.63 15.21 -2.30
C GLY A 17 -3.66 13.73 -1.95
N VAL A 18 -4.12 13.49 -0.73
CA VAL A 18 -4.25 12.15 -0.16
C VAL A 18 -5.70 11.93 0.22
N TYR A 19 -6.21 10.76 -0.07
CA TYR A 19 -7.56 10.37 0.32
C TYR A 19 -7.54 9.16 1.25
N LYS A 20 -8.53 9.11 2.14
CA LYS A 20 -8.70 8.06 3.13
C LYS A 20 -10.09 7.45 2.97
N MET A 21 -10.16 6.14 2.82
CA MET A 21 -11.42 5.42 2.67
C MET A 21 -11.81 4.79 4.01
N TYR A 22 -13.07 4.95 4.38
CA TYR A 22 -13.61 4.47 5.65
C TYR A 22 -14.67 3.40 5.42
N ASN A 23 -14.71 2.40 6.30
CA ASN A 23 -15.80 1.42 6.29
C ASN A 23 -16.97 1.91 7.15
N GLY A 24 -18.00 1.09 7.29
CA GLY A 24 -19.19 1.43 8.06
C GLY A 24 -18.94 1.57 9.56
N SER A 25 -17.83 1.04 10.06
CA SER A 25 -17.45 1.17 11.47
C SER A 25 -16.57 2.39 11.73
N GLY A 26 -16.30 3.19 10.72
CA GLY A 26 -15.44 4.36 10.86
C GLY A 26 -13.95 4.08 10.85
N GLU A 27 -13.56 2.87 10.47
CA GLU A 27 -12.15 2.51 10.35
C GLU A 27 -11.61 2.93 8.99
N ILE A 28 -10.37 3.42 8.96
CA ILE A 28 -9.68 3.73 7.72
C ILE A 28 -9.20 2.40 7.13
N ILE A 29 -9.73 2.04 5.97
CA ILE A 29 -9.40 0.77 5.31
C ILE A 29 -8.42 0.94 4.16
N TYR A 30 -8.23 2.17 3.68
CA TYR A 30 -7.30 2.44 2.60
C TYR A 30 -6.89 3.90 2.59
N VAL A 31 -5.62 4.15 2.26
CA VAL A 31 -5.07 5.49 2.04
C VAL A 31 -4.38 5.50 0.69
N GLY A 32 -4.67 6.52 -0.12
CA GLY A 32 -4.04 6.66 -1.42
C GLY A 32 -3.68 8.10 -1.73
N LYS A 33 -2.83 8.28 -2.72
CA LYS A 33 -2.46 9.60 -3.21
C LYS A 33 -3.01 9.84 -4.60
N ALA A 34 -3.13 11.09 -4.98
CA ALA A 34 -3.61 11.47 -6.30
C ALA A 34 -2.92 12.73 -6.79
N VAL A 35 -2.66 12.80 -8.09
CA VAL A 35 -2.28 14.04 -8.76
C VAL A 35 -3.51 14.94 -8.88
N ASN A 36 -4.66 14.32 -9.08
CA ASN A 36 -5.95 14.97 -9.14
C ASN A 36 -6.95 14.15 -8.33
N LEU A 37 -7.33 14.65 -7.16
CA LEU A 37 -8.22 13.96 -6.24
C LEU A 37 -9.57 13.61 -6.88
N LYS A 38 -10.15 14.55 -7.61
CA LYS A 38 -11.45 14.36 -8.26
C LYS A 38 -11.43 13.16 -9.21
N ASN A 39 -10.47 13.13 -10.10
CA ASN A 39 -10.35 12.05 -11.09
C ASN A 39 -10.07 10.71 -10.43
N ARG A 40 -9.15 10.70 -9.49
CA ARG A 40 -8.72 9.45 -8.85
C ARG A 40 -9.79 8.83 -7.97
N VAL A 41 -10.40 9.61 -7.11
CA VAL A 41 -11.41 9.08 -6.17
C VAL A 41 -12.66 8.62 -6.93
N ARG A 42 -13.09 9.38 -7.94
CA ARG A 42 -14.23 8.99 -8.75
C ARG A 42 -14.07 7.63 -9.41
N GLN A 43 -12.85 7.27 -9.81
CA GLN A 43 -12.58 6.00 -10.47
C GLN A 43 -12.99 4.79 -9.62
N TYR A 44 -12.88 4.89 -8.31
CA TYR A 44 -13.28 3.79 -7.43
C TYR A 44 -14.78 3.49 -7.49
N PHE A 45 -15.58 4.50 -7.77
CA PHE A 45 -17.04 4.39 -7.75
C PHE A 45 -17.66 4.31 -9.14
N GLN A 46 -16.87 4.23 -10.17
CA GLN A 46 -17.35 4.01 -11.53
C GLN A 46 -17.65 2.53 -11.77
N HIS A 47 -18.61 2.27 -12.65
CA HIS A 47 -19.02 0.90 -12.99
C HIS A 47 -18.08 0.29 -14.04
N THR A 48 -16.80 0.34 -13.78
CA THR A 48 -15.79 -0.26 -14.64
C THR A 48 -15.21 -1.48 -13.95
N PRO A 49 -14.77 -2.50 -14.71
CA PRO A 49 -14.15 -3.67 -14.10
C PRO A 49 -12.91 -3.29 -13.30
N LYS A 50 -12.77 -3.89 -12.12
CA LYS A 50 -11.64 -3.68 -11.23
C LYS A 50 -11.09 -5.02 -10.79
N PRO A 51 -9.82 -5.09 -10.39
CA PRO A 51 -9.28 -6.31 -9.80
C PRO A 51 -10.12 -6.77 -8.60
N PRO A 52 -10.24 -8.08 -8.34
CA PRO A 52 -11.09 -8.59 -7.27
C PRO A 52 -10.85 -7.98 -5.90
N LYS A 53 -9.61 -7.72 -5.55
CA LYS A 53 -9.29 -7.11 -4.25
C LYS A 53 -9.76 -5.66 -4.17
N VAL A 54 -9.69 -4.94 -5.28
CA VAL A 54 -10.17 -3.55 -5.34
C VAL A 54 -11.70 -3.53 -5.28
N GLU A 55 -12.35 -4.45 -5.97
CA GLU A 55 -13.81 -4.58 -5.89
C GLU A 55 -14.26 -4.86 -4.47
N ALA A 56 -13.57 -5.77 -3.78
CA ALA A 56 -13.85 -6.08 -2.38
C ALA A 56 -13.70 -4.84 -1.50
N MET A 57 -12.63 -4.09 -1.70
CA MET A 57 -12.42 -2.83 -0.96
C MET A 57 -13.56 -1.84 -1.19
N VAL A 58 -13.91 -1.60 -2.45
CA VAL A 58 -14.96 -0.64 -2.80
C VAL A 58 -16.29 -1.02 -2.16
N SER A 59 -16.60 -2.32 -2.09
CA SER A 59 -17.83 -2.79 -1.47
C SER A 59 -17.94 -2.45 0.03
N HIS A 60 -16.81 -2.19 0.69
CA HIS A 60 -16.78 -1.84 2.10
C HIS A 60 -16.66 -0.34 2.37
N ILE A 61 -16.48 0.47 1.34
CA ILE A 61 -16.35 1.92 1.51
C ILE A 61 -17.71 2.55 1.79
N GLU A 62 -17.82 3.18 2.95
CA GLU A 62 -19.05 3.89 3.35
C GLU A 62 -18.85 5.41 3.42
N ASP A 63 -17.61 5.86 3.47
CA ASP A 63 -17.27 7.26 3.50
C ASP A 63 -15.82 7.45 3.06
N PHE A 64 -15.44 8.68 2.73
CA PHE A 64 -14.04 9.01 2.48
C PHE A 64 -13.76 10.44 2.92
N GLN A 65 -12.49 10.73 3.15
CA GLN A 65 -11.99 12.08 3.41
C GLN A 65 -10.74 12.31 2.58
N TYR A 66 -10.38 13.55 2.38
CA TYR A 66 -9.18 13.89 1.62
C TYR A 66 -8.46 15.08 2.22
N ILE A 67 -7.16 15.17 1.93
CA ILE A 67 -6.30 16.27 2.33
C ILE A 67 -5.64 16.81 1.08
N ILE A 68 -5.83 18.08 0.78
CA ILE A 68 -5.19 18.73 -0.36
C ILE A 68 -3.73 19.01 0.01
N THR A 69 -2.82 18.74 -0.92
CA THR A 69 -1.39 19.02 -0.75
C THR A 69 -0.94 20.03 -1.79
N SER A 70 0.21 20.65 -1.58
CA SER A 70 0.76 21.66 -2.48
C SER A 70 1.19 21.08 -3.81
N ASN A 71 1.65 19.83 -3.78
CA ASN A 71 2.15 19.14 -4.96
C ASN A 71 2.11 17.63 -4.75
N GLU A 72 2.49 16.89 -5.79
CA GLU A 72 2.49 15.43 -5.77
C GLU A 72 3.51 14.86 -4.79
N THR A 73 4.66 15.49 -4.64
CA THR A 73 5.71 15.03 -3.71
C THR A 73 5.23 15.09 -2.27
N GLU A 74 4.55 16.17 -1.90
CA GLU A 74 3.96 16.31 -0.58
C GLU A 74 2.89 15.25 -0.35
N ALA A 75 2.08 14.98 -1.37
CA ALA A 75 1.07 13.92 -1.29
C ALA A 75 1.70 12.55 -1.06
N LEU A 76 2.79 12.25 -1.75
CA LEU A 76 3.52 11.00 -1.58
C LEU A 76 4.05 10.85 -0.15
N THR A 77 4.64 11.90 0.39
CA THR A 77 5.17 11.89 1.76
C THR A 77 4.06 11.68 2.78
N LEU A 78 2.96 12.40 2.62
CA LEU A 78 1.83 12.27 3.53
C LEU A 78 1.19 10.88 3.45
N GLU A 79 1.01 10.35 2.24
CA GLU A 79 0.50 8.99 2.05
C GLU A 79 1.37 7.97 2.78
N SER A 80 2.68 8.04 2.56
CA SER A 80 3.62 7.11 3.20
C SER A 80 3.53 7.17 4.72
N ASN A 81 3.48 8.37 5.27
CA ASN A 81 3.39 8.55 6.71
C ASN A 81 2.08 8.01 7.28
N LEU A 82 0.98 8.26 6.60
CA LEU A 82 -0.33 7.75 7.03
C LEU A 82 -0.40 6.23 6.95
N ILE A 83 0.12 5.64 5.89
CA ILE A 83 0.14 4.18 5.75
C ILE A 83 0.97 3.55 6.86
N LYS A 84 2.12 4.11 7.17
CA LYS A 84 2.98 3.60 8.25
C LYS A 84 2.33 3.72 9.61
N ALA A 85 1.63 4.82 9.85
CA ALA A 85 0.99 5.08 11.14
C ALA A 85 -0.28 4.25 11.33
N LEU A 86 -1.08 4.10 10.29
CA LEU A 86 -2.42 3.51 10.38
C LEU A 86 -2.47 2.04 9.94
N MET A 87 -1.54 1.62 9.10
CA MET A 87 -1.50 0.27 8.54
C MET A 87 -2.87 -0.19 8.01
N PRO A 88 -3.48 0.56 7.07
CA PRO A 88 -4.83 0.22 6.62
C PRO A 88 -4.86 -1.15 5.95
N ARG A 89 -5.92 -1.88 6.21
CA ARG A 89 -6.07 -3.27 5.75
C ARG A 89 -5.81 -3.45 4.27
N TYR A 90 -6.42 -2.63 3.44
CA TYR A 90 -6.32 -2.79 1.99
C TYR A 90 -5.03 -2.25 1.42
N ASN A 91 -4.33 -1.37 2.11
CA ASN A 91 -2.97 -1.01 1.71
C ASN A 91 -2.04 -2.22 1.83
N ILE A 92 -2.22 -3.02 2.86
CA ILE A 92 -1.44 -4.24 3.05
C ILE A 92 -1.83 -5.29 2.00
N LEU A 93 -3.12 -5.52 1.81
CA LEU A 93 -3.61 -6.53 0.88
C LEU A 93 -3.30 -6.20 -0.58
N LEU A 94 -3.47 -4.94 -0.99
CA LEU A 94 -3.20 -4.52 -2.36
C LEU A 94 -1.72 -4.43 -2.67
N LYS A 95 -0.89 -4.25 -1.66
CA LYS A 95 0.56 -4.23 -1.83
C LYS A 95 1.08 -5.52 -2.47
N ASP A 96 0.50 -6.64 -2.09
CA ASP A 96 0.89 -7.94 -2.65
C ASP A 96 0.61 -8.01 -4.16
N ASP A 97 -0.44 -7.34 -4.62
CA ASP A 97 -0.81 -7.35 -6.03
C ASP A 97 0.03 -6.41 -6.87
N LYS A 98 0.66 -5.43 -6.25
CA LYS A 98 1.46 -4.42 -6.95
C LYS A 98 2.89 -4.86 -7.18
N HIS A 99 3.25 -6.06 -6.79
CA HIS A 99 4.58 -6.61 -6.97
C HIS A 99 5.68 -5.73 -6.40
N PHE A 100 5.46 -5.21 -5.20
CA PHE A 100 6.47 -4.42 -4.53
C PHE A 100 7.73 -5.26 -4.31
N PRO A 101 8.90 -4.66 -4.43
CA PRO A 101 10.15 -5.37 -4.22
C PRO A 101 10.41 -5.56 -2.74
N TYR A 102 9.61 -6.39 -2.09
CA TYR A 102 9.92 -6.81 -0.74
C TYR A 102 10.49 -8.22 -0.76
N VAL A 103 11.25 -8.54 0.24
CA VAL A 103 11.93 -9.81 0.34
C VAL A 103 11.16 -10.74 1.26
N ARG A 104 10.93 -11.94 0.80
CA ARG A 104 10.37 -13.00 1.61
C ARG A 104 11.47 -14.00 1.90
N LEU A 105 11.60 -14.37 3.15
CA LEU A 105 12.65 -15.27 3.60
C LEU A 105 12.05 -16.61 4.04
N ASP A 106 12.79 -17.66 3.75
CA ASP A 106 12.36 -19.01 4.10
C ASP A 106 13.55 -19.79 4.61
N THR A 107 13.40 -20.44 5.74
CA THR A 107 14.49 -21.23 6.35
C THR A 107 14.91 -22.42 5.50
N LYS A 108 14.05 -22.88 4.62
CA LYS A 108 14.32 -24.03 3.76
C LYS A 108 14.86 -23.66 2.40
N GLN A 109 14.76 -22.38 2.06
CA GLN A 109 15.15 -21.88 0.77
C GLN A 109 16.01 -20.66 0.95
N ASP A 110 16.66 -20.30 -0.10
CA ASP A 110 17.43 -19.07 -0.12
C ASP A 110 16.52 -17.86 -0.18
N LEU A 111 17.12 -16.73 0.00
CA LEU A 111 16.46 -15.45 -0.12
C LEU A 111 15.81 -15.29 -1.49
N TRP A 112 14.59 -14.79 -1.52
CA TRP A 112 13.94 -14.50 -2.78
C TRP A 112 12.94 -13.36 -2.62
N PHE A 113 12.54 -12.77 -3.75
CA PHE A 113 11.57 -11.68 -3.78
C PHE A 113 10.18 -12.18 -4.13
N ALA A 114 9.19 -11.41 -3.79
CA ALA A 114 7.82 -11.73 -4.13
C ALA A 114 7.59 -11.81 -5.64
N THR A 115 8.34 -11.03 -6.39
CA THR A 115 8.33 -11.08 -7.85
C THR A 115 9.50 -11.85 -8.40
N LYS A 116 9.99 -12.63 -7.73
CA LYS A 116 11.22 -13.27 -7.57
C LYS A 116 11.79 -14.05 -8.67
N ASP A 117 10.99 -14.76 -9.43
CA ASP A 117 11.51 -15.78 -10.32
C ASP A 117 12.70 -15.31 -11.14
N THR A 118 12.64 -14.08 -11.62
CA THR A 118 13.73 -13.51 -12.37
C THR A 118 14.82 -12.97 -11.47
N ILE A 119 14.41 -12.31 -10.39
CA ILE A 119 15.33 -11.57 -9.54
C ILE A 119 16.11 -12.51 -8.64
N SER A 120 15.43 -13.44 -7.96
CA SER A 120 16.12 -14.32 -7.02
C SER A 120 17.07 -15.27 -7.71
N LYS A 121 16.72 -15.82 -8.86
CA LYS A 121 17.59 -16.69 -9.60
C LYS A 121 18.85 -15.99 -10.10
N LYS A 122 18.69 -14.76 -10.56
CA LYS A 122 19.81 -14.00 -11.13
C LYS A 122 20.69 -13.38 -10.07
N TYR A 123 20.08 -12.94 -8.96
CA TYR A 123 20.76 -12.16 -7.95
C TYR A 123 20.79 -12.81 -6.58
N ASP A 124 20.46 -14.07 -6.49
CA ASP A 124 20.39 -14.80 -5.24
C ASP A 124 21.62 -14.57 -4.36
N HIS A 125 22.76 -14.79 -4.92
CA HIS A 125 24.03 -14.61 -4.25
C HIS A 125 24.26 -13.16 -3.80
N PHE A 126 23.93 -12.22 -4.66
CA PHE A 126 24.06 -10.81 -4.37
C PHE A 126 23.15 -10.39 -3.23
N PHE A 127 21.91 -10.87 -3.22
CA PHE A 127 20.95 -10.48 -2.21
C PHE A 127 21.21 -11.07 -0.84
N LYS A 128 21.81 -12.23 -0.76
CA LYS A 128 22.16 -12.79 0.54
C LYS A 128 23.11 -11.88 1.30
N ASP A 129 24.09 -11.37 0.62
CA ASP A 129 25.09 -10.50 1.25
C ASP A 129 24.61 -9.07 1.41
N THR A 130 24.13 -8.50 0.33
CA THR A 130 23.76 -7.08 0.29
C THR A 130 22.45 -6.79 1.02
N PHE A 131 21.47 -7.68 0.92
CA PHE A 131 20.19 -7.49 1.56
C PHE A 131 20.32 -7.52 3.08
N GLN A 132 21.18 -8.36 3.61
CA GLN A 132 21.38 -8.42 5.05
C GLN A 132 21.84 -7.08 5.60
N GLU A 133 22.78 -6.42 4.92
CA GLU A 133 23.22 -5.11 5.31
C GLU A 133 22.10 -4.08 5.27
N ILE A 134 21.35 -4.06 4.18
CA ILE A 134 20.25 -3.13 4.00
C ILE A 134 19.16 -3.37 5.03
N TYR A 135 18.81 -4.63 5.27
CA TYR A 135 17.80 -5.00 6.23
C TYR A 135 18.16 -4.47 7.62
N GLU A 136 19.37 -4.72 8.07
CA GLU A 136 19.77 -4.30 9.41
C GLU A 136 19.83 -2.79 9.58
N LYS A 137 20.17 -2.08 8.53
CA LYS A 137 20.27 -0.62 8.58
C LYS A 137 18.93 0.09 8.41
N GLU A 138 18.06 -0.42 7.53
CA GLU A 138 16.91 0.34 7.08
C GLU A 138 15.56 -0.33 7.32
N TYR A 139 15.49 -1.64 7.31
CA TYR A 139 14.21 -2.34 7.27
C TYR A 139 13.86 -3.17 8.50
N LYS A 140 14.78 -3.41 9.37
CA LYS A 140 14.55 -4.28 10.53
C LYS A 140 13.34 -3.85 11.34
N GLU A 141 13.27 -2.58 11.67
CA GLU A 141 12.17 -2.03 12.45
C GLU A 141 10.84 -2.14 11.72
N GLN A 142 10.85 -1.89 10.42
CA GLN A 142 9.65 -1.97 9.59
C GLN A 142 9.13 -3.40 9.48
N PHE A 143 10.00 -4.36 9.29
CA PHE A 143 9.61 -5.77 9.22
C PHE A 143 9.06 -6.26 10.56
N GLU A 144 9.63 -5.83 11.66
CA GLU A 144 9.13 -6.16 12.97
C GLU A 144 7.71 -5.65 13.18
N LYS A 145 7.42 -4.44 12.73
CA LYS A 145 6.08 -3.86 12.80
C LYS A 145 5.07 -4.63 11.97
N LEU A 146 5.51 -5.24 10.88
CA LEU A 146 4.65 -6.02 10.00
C LEU A 146 4.49 -7.47 10.46
N GLY A 147 5.14 -7.85 11.56
CA GLY A 147 5.08 -9.22 12.06
C GLY A 147 6.06 -10.15 11.38
N ILE A 148 6.98 -9.62 10.59
CA ILE A 148 8.08 -10.40 10.03
C ILE A 148 9.18 -10.38 11.05
N THR A 149 9.34 -11.51 11.74
CA THR A 149 10.08 -11.51 12.99
C THR A 149 11.58 -11.56 12.84
N TYR A 150 12.09 -12.38 11.97
CA TYR A 150 13.51 -12.46 11.91
C TYR A 150 14.02 -12.64 10.54
N PHE A 151 14.98 -11.86 10.22
CA PHE A 151 15.76 -11.97 9.03
C PHE A 151 16.74 -13.14 9.13
N ASP A 152 17.49 -13.18 10.19
CA ASP A 152 18.48 -14.22 10.42
C ASP A 152 17.90 -15.61 10.47
N THR A 153 16.76 -15.80 11.12
CA THR A 153 16.07 -17.07 11.18
C THR A 153 15.61 -17.53 9.81
N LEU A 154 15.24 -16.59 8.97
CA LEU A 154 14.70 -16.90 7.64
C LEU A 154 15.80 -17.17 6.62
N ILE A 155 16.95 -16.61 6.81
CA ILE A 155 18.09 -16.81 5.91
C ILE A 155 18.83 -18.11 6.22
N ASP A 156 18.85 -18.48 7.44
CA ASP A 156 19.46 -19.73 7.85
C ASP A 156 18.75 -20.92 7.22
#